data_bdef19cfec737280132910f9a1c181e0
#
_entry.id   bdef19cfec737280132910f9a1c181e0
#
_cell.length_a   1.000
_cell.length_b   1.000
_cell.length_c   1.000
_cell.angle_alpha   90.00
_cell.angle_beta   90.00
_cell.angle_gamma   90.00
#
_symmetry.space_group_name_H-M   'P 1'
#
loop_
_entity.id
_entity.type
_entity.pdbx_description
1 polymer ?
#
loop_
_entity_poly.entity_id
_entity_poly.type
_entity_poly.pdbx_seq_one_letter_code
_entity_poly.pdbx_strand_id
1 'polypeptide(L)'
;SWRFLNYFLAEKEGSVGPSFLQHCPIPDFVLAEDELAADIYRFNGYQNVHLMDRVNRNTYLDDVTVNLNVSQYLVVAGLHDGEDFVRVMLSTIKNCPDHRFLFRPHPRGDNRYLRKIEHPKNMVLDTASIQDSLSKVSRVFVTYSGIGYEAARLGLPVTVVHIPGRINWSKCI
;
A
#
# COMPACT_ATOMS: atom_id res chain seq x y z
N SER A 1 -7.45 8.42 7.83
CA SER A 1 -6.54 9.21 8.67
C SER A 1 -7.07 9.44 10.08
N TRP A 2 -8.36 9.70 10.29
CA TRP A 2 -8.97 9.84 11.62
C TRP A 2 -8.88 8.57 12.47
N ARG A 3 -8.88 7.40 11.88
CA ARG A 3 -8.77 6.11 12.56
C ARG A 3 -7.44 5.94 13.30
N PHE A 4 -6.35 6.39 12.71
CA PHE A 4 -5.02 6.31 13.33
C PHE A 4 -4.84 7.30 14.49
N LEU A 5 -5.39 8.52 14.34
CA LEU A 5 -5.29 9.51 15.41
C LEU A 5 -6.00 9.00 16.68
N ASN A 6 -7.19 8.43 16.55
CA ASN A 6 -7.93 7.87 17.67
C ASN A 6 -7.19 6.68 18.31
N TYR A 7 -6.55 5.84 17.53
CA TYR A 7 -5.73 4.72 18.02
C TYR A 7 -4.56 5.22 18.88
N PHE A 8 -3.78 6.16 18.37
CA PHE A 8 -2.65 6.73 19.12
C PHE A 8 -3.06 7.47 20.40
N LEU A 9 -4.16 8.19 20.37
CA LEU A 9 -4.65 8.90 21.56
C LEU A 9 -5.16 7.91 22.61
N ALA A 10 -5.88 6.87 22.22
CA ALA A 10 -6.35 5.84 23.13
C ALA A 10 -5.19 5.11 23.82
N GLU A 11 -4.16 4.75 23.10
CA GLU A 11 -2.97 4.10 23.64
C GLU A 11 -2.22 5.02 24.61
N LYS A 12 -2.07 6.29 24.28
CA LYS A 12 -1.37 7.27 25.09
C LYS A 12 -2.08 7.60 26.42
N GLU A 13 -3.40 7.59 26.42
CA GLU A 13 -4.20 7.89 27.60
C GLU A 13 -4.52 6.66 28.44
N GLY A 14 -4.12 5.46 28.00
CA GLY A 14 -4.43 4.19 28.66
C GLY A 14 -5.92 3.86 28.68
N SER A 15 -6.75 4.59 27.94
CA SER A 15 -8.16 4.33 27.79
C SER A 15 -8.41 3.43 26.60
N VAL A 16 -8.88 2.23 26.87
CA VAL A 16 -9.25 1.26 25.84
C VAL A 16 -10.77 1.18 25.79
N GLY A 17 -11.35 1.46 24.64
CA GLY A 17 -12.75 1.20 24.45
C GLY A 17 -13.62 2.35 23.93
N PRO A 18 -14.93 2.10 23.80
CA PRO A 18 -15.89 3.05 23.23
C PRO A 18 -16.04 4.37 24.00
N SER A 19 -15.63 4.41 25.28
CA SER A 19 -15.64 5.64 26.07
C SER A 19 -14.79 6.76 25.49
N PHE A 20 -13.76 6.40 24.70
CA PHE A 20 -12.95 7.33 23.96
C PHE A 20 -13.72 8.01 22.80
N LEU A 21 -14.78 7.36 22.34
CA LEU A 21 -15.62 7.81 21.24
C LEU A 21 -16.91 8.47 21.72
N GLN A 22 -16.98 9.01 22.94
CA GLN A 22 -18.20 9.55 23.58
C GLN A 22 -19.01 10.51 22.71
N HIS A 23 -18.36 11.15 21.73
CA HIS A 23 -18.99 12.10 20.83
C HIS A 23 -19.16 11.56 19.40
N CYS A 24 -18.79 10.29 19.16
CA CYS A 24 -18.92 9.66 17.86
C CYS A 24 -20.01 8.58 17.90
N PRO A 25 -20.84 8.45 16.86
CA PRO A 25 -21.74 7.32 16.75
C PRO A 25 -20.97 6.01 16.79
N ILE A 26 -21.34 5.12 17.72
CA ILE A 26 -20.77 3.78 17.80
C ILE A 26 -21.64 2.88 16.92
N PRO A 27 -21.09 2.20 15.92
CA PRO A 27 -21.86 1.28 15.09
C PRO A 27 -22.30 0.05 15.88
N ASP A 28 -23.46 -0.50 15.58
CA ASP A 28 -23.96 -1.73 16.18
C ASP A 28 -23.06 -2.93 15.90
N PHE A 29 -22.39 -2.92 14.74
CA PHE A 29 -21.39 -3.91 14.35
C PHE A 29 -20.35 -3.30 13.42
N VAL A 30 -19.17 -3.89 13.40
CA VAL A 30 -18.04 -3.53 12.52
C VAL A 30 -17.71 -4.72 11.63
N LEU A 31 -17.65 -4.50 10.33
CA LEU A 31 -17.10 -5.46 9.37
C LEU A 31 -15.64 -5.11 9.11
N ALA A 32 -14.74 -5.95 9.57
CA ALA A 32 -13.30 -5.80 9.37
C ALA A 32 -12.82 -6.52 8.12
N GLU A 33 -11.95 -5.90 7.37
CA GLU A 33 -11.43 -6.45 6.10
C GLU A 33 -10.40 -7.58 6.29
N ASP A 34 -9.74 -7.63 7.44
CA ASP A 34 -8.75 -8.65 7.80
C ASP A 34 -8.65 -8.79 9.34
N GLU A 35 -7.94 -9.81 9.83
CA GLU A 35 -7.75 -10.07 11.26
C GLU A 35 -7.06 -8.92 11.97
N LEU A 36 -6.05 -8.29 11.34
CA LEU A 36 -5.37 -7.15 11.94
C LEU A 36 -6.33 -5.99 12.19
N ALA A 37 -7.18 -5.68 11.21
CA ALA A 37 -8.21 -4.66 11.37
C ALA A 37 -9.22 -5.04 12.45
N ALA A 38 -9.63 -6.31 12.50
CA ALA A 38 -10.54 -6.82 13.51
C ALA A 38 -9.95 -6.67 14.91
N ASP A 39 -8.69 -7.04 15.10
CA ASP A 39 -8.01 -6.95 16.39
C ASP A 39 -7.86 -5.49 16.84
N ILE A 40 -7.55 -4.58 15.92
CA ILE A 40 -7.51 -3.14 16.22
C ILE A 40 -8.89 -2.65 16.70
N TYR A 41 -9.98 -3.05 16.05
CA TYR A 41 -11.31 -2.66 16.48
C TYR A 41 -11.67 -3.27 17.84
N ARG A 42 -11.39 -4.55 18.08
CA ARG A 42 -11.62 -5.23 19.35
C ARG A 42 -10.82 -4.59 20.49
N PHE A 43 -9.53 -4.29 20.24
CA PHE A 43 -8.67 -3.60 21.19
C PHE A 43 -9.21 -2.22 21.55
N ASN A 44 -9.83 -1.51 20.62
CA ASN A 44 -10.48 -0.23 20.85
C ASN A 44 -11.92 -0.36 21.42
N GLY A 45 -12.31 -1.56 21.88
CA GLY A 45 -13.54 -1.80 22.64
C GLY A 45 -14.82 -1.95 21.83
N TYR A 46 -14.72 -2.13 20.52
CA TYR A 46 -15.89 -2.49 19.71
C TYR A 46 -16.28 -3.95 20.00
N GLN A 47 -17.52 -4.18 20.40
CA GLN A 47 -17.98 -5.48 20.87
C GLN A 47 -18.32 -6.44 19.73
N ASN A 48 -18.94 -5.92 18.68
CA ASN A 48 -19.46 -6.72 17.56
C ASN A 48 -18.57 -6.55 16.33
N VAL A 49 -17.40 -7.17 16.37
CA VAL A 49 -16.44 -7.11 15.24
C VAL A 49 -16.46 -8.45 14.50
N HIS A 50 -16.87 -8.40 13.25
CA HIS A 50 -16.96 -9.54 12.36
C HIS A 50 -15.94 -9.40 11.23
N LEU A 51 -15.34 -10.51 10.84
CA LEU A 51 -14.55 -10.55 9.60
C LEU A 51 -15.49 -10.59 8.40
N MET A 52 -15.13 -9.87 7.38
CA MET A 52 -15.75 -10.06 6.07
C MET A 52 -15.20 -11.32 5.42
N ASP A 53 -16.04 -12.31 5.16
CA ASP A 53 -15.65 -13.58 4.57
C ASP A 53 -14.96 -13.43 3.21
N ARG A 54 -15.34 -12.42 2.44
CA ARG A 54 -14.65 -11.94 1.24
C ARG A 54 -14.86 -10.45 1.09
N VAL A 55 -13.77 -9.71 1.14
CA VAL A 55 -13.81 -8.37 0.58
C VAL A 55 -13.75 -8.52 -0.94
N ASN A 56 -14.83 -8.21 -1.63
CA ASN A 56 -14.91 -8.20 -3.11
C ASN A 56 -13.79 -7.36 -3.77
N ARG A 57 -13.04 -6.65 -2.96
CA ARG A 57 -11.94 -5.77 -3.36
C ARG A 57 -10.78 -6.49 -4.06
N ASN A 58 -10.64 -7.80 -3.84
CA ASN A 58 -9.50 -8.56 -4.36
C ASN A 58 -9.91 -9.70 -5.31
N THR A 59 -11.19 -9.87 -5.61
CA THR A 59 -11.66 -10.89 -6.57
C THR A 59 -11.12 -10.64 -7.98
N TYR A 60 -10.76 -9.41 -8.30
CA TYR A 60 -10.13 -9.06 -9.57
C TYR A 60 -8.72 -9.64 -9.72
N LEU A 61 -8.11 -10.12 -8.65
CA LEU A 61 -6.80 -10.78 -8.67
C LEU A 61 -6.89 -12.28 -8.96
N ASP A 62 -8.07 -12.88 -8.84
CA ASP A 62 -8.23 -14.34 -8.98
C ASP A 62 -7.83 -14.85 -10.38
N ASP A 63 -7.96 -13.99 -11.41
CA ASP A 63 -7.60 -14.30 -12.80
C ASP A 63 -6.18 -13.82 -13.17
N VAL A 64 -5.42 -13.25 -12.23
CA VAL A 64 -4.08 -12.73 -12.53
C VAL A 64 -3.04 -13.84 -12.42
N THR A 65 -2.42 -14.16 -13.54
CA THR A 65 -1.26 -15.07 -13.59
C THR A 65 0.02 -14.26 -13.61
N VAL A 66 0.92 -14.54 -12.67
CA VAL A 66 2.22 -13.86 -12.57
C VAL A 66 3.32 -14.63 -13.26
N ASN A 67 4.30 -13.90 -13.83
CA ASN A 67 5.49 -14.48 -14.45
C ASN A 67 6.75 -13.91 -13.77
N LEU A 68 7.40 -14.72 -12.95
CA LEU A 68 8.59 -14.32 -12.22
C LEU A 68 9.88 -14.23 -13.06
N ASN A 69 9.84 -14.71 -14.33
CA ASN A 69 11.00 -14.77 -15.21
C ASN A 69 11.16 -13.54 -16.12
N VAL A 70 10.38 -12.48 -15.88
CA VAL A 70 10.47 -11.25 -16.65
C VAL A 70 11.41 -10.25 -15.99
N SER A 71 12.19 -9.51 -16.79
CA SER A 71 13.07 -8.43 -16.31
C SER A 71 12.31 -7.10 -16.21
N GLN A 72 11.12 -7.12 -15.60
CA GLN A 72 10.26 -5.96 -15.43
C GLN A 72 9.76 -5.86 -14.00
N TYR A 73 9.85 -4.68 -13.44
CA TYR A 73 9.49 -4.39 -12.04
C TYR A 73 8.44 -3.29 -11.98
N LEU A 74 7.55 -3.36 -10.99
CA LEU A 74 6.55 -2.34 -10.72
C LEU A 74 6.99 -1.50 -9.51
N VAL A 75 6.97 -0.20 -9.66
CA VAL A 75 7.29 0.78 -8.62
C VAL A 75 6.05 1.58 -8.32
N VAL A 76 5.44 1.39 -7.15
CA VAL A 76 4.12 1.95 -6.83
C VAL A 76 4.24 3.00 -5.72
N ALA A 77 4.00 4.24 -6.07
CA ALA A 77 4.03 5.36 -5.14
C ALA A 77 2.79 5.37 -4.22
N GLY A 78 2.99 5.79 -2.97
CA GLY A 78 1.90 6.12 -2.07
C GLY A 78 1.30 7.49 -2.36
N LEU A 79 0.25 7.84 -1.61
CA LEU A 79 -0.51 9.09 -1.81
C LEU A 79 0.34 10.35 -1.54
N HIS A 80 1.21 10.30 -0.54
CA HIS A 80 1.89 11.49 0.00
C HIS A 80 3.42 11.45 -0.13
N ASP A 81 3.99 10.39 -0.69
CA ASP A 81 5.44 10.17 -0.74
C ASP A 81 6.00 9.98 -2.15
N GLY A 82 5.18 10.17 -3.18
CA GLY A 82 5.54 9.87 -4.57
C GLY A 82 6.84 10.54 -5.03
N GLU A 83 7.08 11.80 -4.68
CA GLU A 83 8.30 12.50 -5.03
C GLU A 83 9.53 11.92 -4.32
N ASP A 84 9.46 11.74 -3.01
CA ASP A 84 10.57 11.19 -2.23
C ASP A 84 10.87 9.75 -2.65
N PHE A 85 9.81 8.96 -2.88
CA PHE A 85 9.94 7.59 -3.29
C PHE A 85 10.63 7.45 -4.66
N VAL A 86 10.19 8.21 -5.66
CA VAL A 86 10.84 8.14 -6.96
C VAL A 86 12.29 8.61 -6.90
N ARG A 87 12.62 9.63 -6.10
CA ARG A 87 14.00 10.09 -5.91
C ARG A 87 14.90 9.00 -5.33
N VAL A 88 14.41 8.26 -4.34
CA VAL A 88 15.13 7.09 -3.77
C VAL A 88 15.29 5.99 -4.82
N MET A 89 14.25 5.70 -5.59
CA MET A 89 14.28 4.65 -6.60
C MET A 89 15.14 4.99 -7.83
N LEU A 90 15.37 6.25 -8.15
CA LEU A 90 16.16 6.66 -9.33
C LEU A 90 17.57 6.07 -9.34
N SER A 91 18.22 5.96 -8.18
CA SER A 91 19.52 5.32 -8.08
C SER A 91 19.46 3.84 -8.46
N THR A 92 18.51 3.11 -7.90
CA THR A 92 18.29 1.69 -8.22
C THR A 92 17.96 1.50 -9.70
N ILE A 93 17.08 2.34 -10.26
CA ILE A 93 16.66 2.26 -11.67
C ILE A 93 17.88 2.47 -12.60
N LYS A 94 18.71 3.48 -12.34
CA LYS A 94 19.90 3.78 -13.13
C LYS A 94 20.96 2.66 -13.05
N ASN A 95 21.08 2.00 -11.89
CA ASN A 95 22.04 0.93 -11.66
C ASN A 95 21.60 -0.44 -12.20
N CYS A 96 20.35 -0.55 -12.67
CA CYS A 96 19.79 -1.78 -13.23
C CYS A 96 19.31 -1.56 -14.67
N PRO A 97 20.20 -1.26 -15.64
CA PRO A 97 19.81 -0.88 -17.00
C PRO A 97 19.11 -2.00 -17.77
N ASP A 98 19.39 -3.26 -17.43
CA ASP A 98 18.80 -4.44 -18.07
C ASP A 98 17.38 -4.75 -17.59
N HIS A 99 16.88 -4.01 -16.58
CA HIS A 99 15.54 -4.15 -16.06
C HIS A 99 14.69 -2.96 -16.45
N ARG A 100 13.44 -3.23 -16.79
CA ARG A 100 12.43 -2.20 -17.06
C ARG A 100 11.66 -1.91 -15.78
N PHE A 101 11.47 -0.64 -15.46
CA PHE A 101 10.71 -0.20 -14.31
C PHE A 101 9.43 0.50 -14.74
N LEU A 102 8.29 -0.07 -14.38
CA LEU A 102 6.98 0.55 -14.53
C LEU A 102 6.72 1.41 -13.29
N PHE A 103 6.76 2.70 -13.43
CA PHE A 103 6.46 3.62 -12.34
C PHE A 103 4.98 3.99 -12.34
N ARG A 104 4.29 3.64 -11.28
CA ARG A 104 2.88 3.92 -11.06
C ARG A 104 2.69 4.99 -10.00
N PRO A 105 2.41 6.25 -10.40
CA PRO A 105 2.09 7.30 -9.45
C PRO A 105 0.72 7.04 -8.81
N HIS A 106 0.52 7.54 -7.60
CA HIS A 106 -0.80 7.42 -6.97
C HIS A 106 -1.82 8.32 -7.69
N PRO A 107 -3.01 7.80 -8.08
CA PRO A 107 -3.97 8.54 -8.92
C PRO A 107 -4.50 9.83 -8.27
N ARG A 108 -4.51 9.92 -6.93
CA ARG A 108 -4.91 11.10 -6.17
C ARG A 108 -3.73 11.89 -5.58
N GLY A 109 -2.50 11.50 -5.92
CA GLY A 109 -1.30 12.19 -5.47
C GLY A 109 -0.99 13.44 -6.28
N ASP A 110 -0.17 14.31 -5.72
CA ASP A 110 0.42 15.41 -6.49
C ASP A 110 1.55 14.88 -7.38
N ASN A 111 1.25 14.69 -8.66
CA ASN A 111 2.18 14.10 -9.61
C ASN A 111 2.97 15.13 -10.43
N ARG A 112 2.95 16.43 -10.04
CA ARG A 112 3.69 17.51 -10.73
C ARG A 112 5.20 17.30 -10.69
N TYR A 113 5.71 16.62 -9.68
CA TYR A 113 7.13 16.27 -9.56
C TYR A 113 7.65 15.45 -10.75
N LEU A 114 6.79 14.66 -11.40
CA LEU A 114 7.17 13.83 -12.57
C LEU A 114 7.70 14.69 -13.74
N ARG A 115 7.31 15.96 -13.82
CA ARG A 115 7.82 16.88 -14.85
C ARG A 115 9.20 17.44 -14.52
N LYS A 116 9.64 17.28 -13.27
CA LYS A 116 10.89 17.88 -12.75
C LYS A 116 12.01 16.86 -12.57
N ILE A 117 11.69 15.58 -12.61
CA ILE A 117 12.68 14.52 -12.46
C ILE A 117 13.19 14.07 -13.83
N GLU A 118 14.44 13.63 -13.85
CA GLU A 118 14.99 12.93 -14.99
C GLU A 118 14.35 11.55 -15.12
N HIS A 119 13.87 11.20 -16.30
CA HIS A 119 13.31 9.89 -16.59
C HIS A 119 14.39 9.01 -17.21
N PRO A 120 14.96 8.01 -16.47
CA PRO A 120 15.87 7.04 -17.05
C PRO A 120 15.19 6.28 -18.20
N LYS A 121 15.96 5.88 -19.21
CA LYS A 121 15.42 5.18 -20.41
C LYS A 121 14.66 3.89 -20.09
N ASN A 122 15.03 3.24 -18.99
CA ASN A 122 14.42 2.01 -18.51
C ASN A 122 13.27 2.24 -17.51
N MET A 123 12.85 3.49 -17.27
CA MET A 123 11.68 3.86 -16.49
C MET A 123 10.54 4.32 -17.40
N VAL A 124 9.37 3.73 -17.22
CA VAL A 124 8.16 4.04 -18.00
C VAL A 124 7.01 4.31 -17.03
N LEU A 125 6.20 5.33 -17.30
CA LEU A 125 4.99 5.56 -16.54
C LEU A 125 3.96 4.46 -16.80
N ASP A 126 3.48 3.85 -15.75
CA ASP A 126 2.44 2.83 -15.79
C ASP A 126 1.05 3.45 -15.71
N THR A 127 0.27 3.24 -16.76
CA THR A 127 -1.13 3.68 -16.88
C THR A 127 -2.10 2.53 -17.14
N ALA A 128 -1.60 1.29 -17.13
CA ALA A 128 -2.41 0.10 -17.37
C ALA A 128 -3.35 -0.18 -16.17
N SER A 129 -4.23 -1.17 -16.29
CA SER A 129 -4.94 -1.70 -15.13
C SER A 129 -3.95 -2.32 -14.13
N ILE A 130 -4.34 -2.42 -12.86
CA ILE A 130 -3.42 -3.02 -11.87
C ILE A 130 -3.20 -4.51 -12.15
N GLN A 131 -4.20 -5.22 -12.64
CA GLN A 131 -4.12 -6.61 -13.04
C GLN A 131 -3.08 -6.79 -14.16
N ASP A 132 -3.18 -5.96 -15.20
CA ASP A 132 -2.22 -5.99 -16.33
C ASP A 132 -0.80 -5.68 -15.89
N SER A 133 -0.64 -4.74 -14.94
CA SER A 133 0.68 -4.40 -14.43
C SER A 133 1.27 -5.54 -13.60
N LEU A 134 0.48 -6.13 -12.68
CA LEU A 134 0.92 -7.24 -11.83
C LEU A 134 1.23 -8.51 -12.64
N SER A 135 0.50 -8.78 -13.73
CA SER A 135 0.75 -9.95 -14.60
C SER A 135 2.06 -9.87 -15.39
N LYS A 136 2.63 -8.66 -15.57
CA LYS A 136 3.79 -8.39 -16.43
C LYS A 136 5.08 -8.16 -15.68
N VAL A 137 5.06 -8.23 -14.34
CA VAL A 137 6.22 -7.92 -13.52
C VAL A 137 6.64 -9.09 -12.67
N SER A 138 7.93 -9.14 -12.32
CA SER A 138 8.49 -10.18 -11.45
C SER A 138 8.79 -9.69 -10.03
N ARG A 139 8.63 -8.39 -9.76
CA ARG A 139 8.84 -7.77 -8.44
C ARG A 139 8.10 -6.46 -8.32
N VAL A 140 7.68 -6.14 -7.10
CA VAL A 140 7.00 -4.88 -6.79
C VAL A 140 7.76 -4.12 -5.69
N PHE A 141 7.97 -2.83 -5.92
CA PHE A 141 8.55 -1.90 -4.95
C PHE A 141 7.45 -0.97 -4.46
N VAL A 142 7.29 -0.87 -3.16
CA VAL A 142 6.27 -0.02 -2.51
C VAL A 142 6.85 0.68 -1.29
N THR A 143 6.15 1.69 -0.83
CA THR A 143 6.32 2.23 0.53
C THR A 143 5.20 1.67 1.43
N TYR A 144 3.98 2.21 1.33
CA TYR A 144 2.80 1.77 2.11
C TYR A 144 1.56 1.52 1.23
N SER A 145 1.75 1.35 -0.07
CA SER A 145 0.64 1.09 -1.00
C SER A 145 0.01 -0.29 -0.74
N GLY A 146 -1.32 -0.34 -0.75
CA GLY A 146 -2.08 -1.59 -0.67
C GLY A 146 -1.77 -2.58 -1.81
N ILE A 147 -1.26 -2.07 -2.95
CA ILE A 147 -0.83 -2.90 -4.08
C ILE A 147 0.32 -3.85 -3.68
N GLY A 148 1.16 -3.47 -2.71
CA GLY A 148 2.19 -4.37 -2.17
C GLY A 148 1.58 -5.63 -1.55
N TYR A 149 0.52 -5.48 -0.77
CA TYR A 149 -0.20 -6.61 -0.18
C TYR A 149 -0.89 -7.48 -1.25
N GLU A 150 -1.49 -6.85 -2.26
CA GLU A 150 -2.10 -7.54 -3.40
C GLU A 150 -1.06 -8.35 -4.19
N ALA A 151 0.11 -7.76 -4.45
CA ALA A 151 1.23 -8.42 -5.12
C ALA A 151 1.76 -9.63 -4.31
N ALA A 152 1.90 -9.47 -3.00
CA ALA A 152 2.34 -10.55 -2.11
C ALA A 152 1.35 -11.72 -2.11
N ARG A 153 0.05 -11.47 -2.16
CA ARG A 153 -0.98 -12.52 -2.29
C ARG A 153 -0.89 -13.30 -3.60
N LEU A 154 -0.43 -12.67 -4.67
CA LEU A 154 -0.16 -13.31 -5.96
C LEU A 154 1.18 -14.07 -5.99
N GLY A 155 1.95 -14.05 -4.90
CA GLY A 155 3.28 -14.66 -4.84
C GLY A 155 4.39 -13.83 -5.49
N LEU A 156 4.15 -12.57 -5.84
CA LEU A 156 5.18 -11.65 -6.31
C LEU A 156 6.08 -11.22 -5.15
N PRO A 157 7.40 -11.23 -5.32
CA PRO A 157 8.33 -10.61 -4.39
C PRO A 157 8.03 -9.12 -4.22
N VAL A 158 7.82 -8.68 -2.97
CA VAL A 158 7.58 -7.27 -2.63
C VAL A 158 8.76 -6.74 -1.85
N THR A 159 9.25 -5.58 -2.28
CA THR A 159 10.29 -4.84 -1.58
C THR A 159 9.67 -3.56 -1.02
N VAL A 160 9.64 -3.47 0.31
CA VAL A 160 9.20 -2.25 1.00
C VAL A 160 10.39 -1.31 1.09
N VAL A 161 10.28 -0.15 0.45
CA VAL A 161 11.34 0.85 0.39
C VAL A 161 11.20 1.81 1.55
N HIS A 162 12.24 1.92 2.35
CA HIS A 162 12.29 2.90 3.43
C HIS A 162 12.68 4.28 2.89
N ILE A 163 11.88 5.29 3.20
CA ILE A 163 12.18 6.68 2.91
C ILE A 163 12.69 7.34 4.21
N PRO A 164 13.92 7.87 4.24
CA PRO A 164 14.45 8.51 5.43
C PRO A 164 13.53 9.63 5.95
N GLY A 165 13.29 9.65 7.26
CA GLY A 165 12.43 10.64 7.92
C GLY A 165 10.92 10.41 7.75
N ARG A 166 10.50 9.31 7.12
CA ARG A 166 9.09 8.94 7.03
C ARG A 166 8.82 7.64 7.79
N ILE A 167 7.63 7.57 8.39
CA ILE A 167 7.16 6.36 9.05
C ILE A 167 6.72 5.37 7.96
N ASN A 168 7.13 4.11 8.11
CA ASN A 168 6.68 3.05 7.24
C ASN A 168 5.33 2.52 7.72
N TRP A 169 4.32 2.66 6.87
CA TRP A 169 2.95 2.21 7.12
C TRP A 169 2.60 0.95 6.33
N SER A 170 3.59 0.24 5.78
CA SER A 170 3.32 -0.92 4.96
C SER A 170 2.75 -2.08 5.77
N LYS A 171 1.69 -2.71 5.23
CA LYS A 171 1.17 -3.99 5.74
C LYS A 171 2.01 -5.21 5.30
N CYS A 172 3.09 -4.98 4.55
CA CYS A 172 3.95 -6.03 3.98
C CYS A 172 5.20 -6.31 4.85
N ILE A 173 5.22 -5.83 6.09
CA ILE A 173 6.32 -6.07 7.04
C ILE A 173 5.90 -7.12 8.04
#